data_baa35bfd15542ba0a14058e5ddd86f4b
#
_entry.id   baa35bfd15542ba0a14058e5ddd86f4b
#
_cell.length_a   1.000
_cell.length_b   1.000
_cell.length_c   1.000
_cell.angle_alpha   90.00
_cell.angle_beta   90.00
_cell.angle_gamma   90.00
#
_symmetry.space_group_name_H-M   'P 1'
#
loop_
_entity.id
_entity.type
_entity.pdbx_description
1 polymer ?
#
loop_
_entity_poly.entity_id
_entity_poly.type
_entity_poly.pdbx_seq_one_letter_code
_entity_poly.pdbx_strand_id
1 'polypeptide(L)'
;MADGPSTDLGEIALGKNLLIGFMTWEGYNYEDAIILNERLLMDDVLTSLHIEEYEAEARDTKLGPEEITRDIPNVGEDALKDLDEEGIIRIGAEVNSSDILVGKVTPKGETELTAEEDILPRKRRRTSAGSK
;
A
#
# COMPACT_ATOMS: atom_id res chain seq x y z
N MET A 1 7.24 25.12 17.31
CA MET A 1 6.87 23.92 16.53
C MET A 1 6.04 23.04 17.48
N ALA A 2 4.96 22.46 16.98
CA ALA A 2 4.15 21.51 17.74
C ALA A 2 4.53 20.08 17.31
N ASP A 3 4.38 19.12 18.21
CA ASP A 3 4.54 17.72 17.90
C ASP A 3 3.45 17.25 16.91
N GLY A 4 3.83 16.42 15.94
CA GLY A 4 2.91 15.77 15.02
C GLY A 4 2.28 14.51 15.63
N PRO A 5 1.43 13.79 14.87
CA PRO A 5 0.92 12.50 15.31
C PRO A 5 2.06 11.51 15.54
N SER A 6 1.95 10.71 16.60
CA SER A 6 2.96 9.73 17.01
C SER A 6 4.35 10.31 17.30
N THR A 7 4.40 11.54 17.78
CA THR A 7 5.62 12.20 18.28
C THR A 7 5.40 12.70 19.70
N ASP A 8 6.47 12.72 20.50
CA ASP A 8 6.49 13.26 21.86
C ASP A 8 7.82 13.97 22.10
N LEU A 9 7.76 15.22 22.57
CA LEU A 9 8.93 16.08 22.79
C LEU A 9 9.90 16.15 21.57
N GLY A 10 9.37 16.13 20.35
CA GLY A 10 10.15 16.17 19.13
C GLY A 10 10.78 14.83 18.70
N GLU A 11 10.51 13.74 19.40
CA GLU A 11 10.99 12.40 19.09
C GLU A 11 9.86 11.50 18.59
N ILE A 12 10.20 10.48 17.79
CA ILE A 12 9.24 9.48 17.33
C ILE A 12 8.78 8.64 18.52
N ALA A 13 7.46 8.60 18.77
CA ALA A 13 6.82 7.87 19.84
C ALA A 13 5.77 6.87 19.31
N LEU A 14 6.12 6.14 18.24
CA LEU A 14 5.31 5.05 17.69
C LEU A 14 5.39 3.82 18.60
N GLY A 15 4.27 3.43 19.16
CA GLY A 15 4.16 2.23 19.95
C GLY A 15 3.60 2.46 21.35
N LYS A 16 3.79 1.48 22.20
CA LYS A 16 3.30 1.46 23.58
C LYS A 16 4.28 0.75 24.49
N ASN A 17 4.41 1.20 25.72
CA ASN A 17 5.14 0.47 26.73
C ASN A 17 4.32 -0.77 27.15
N LEU A 18 4.91 -1.94 26.98
CA LEU A 18 4.27 -3.22 27.26
C LEU A 18 4.97 -3.94 28.40
N LEU A 19 4.21 -4.71 29.18
CA LEU A 19 4.77 -5.66 30.13
C LEU A 19 5.17 -6.92 29.35
N ILE A 20 6.45 -7.30 29.47
CA ILE A 20 7.02 -8.44 28.75
C ILE A 20 7.52 -9.48 29.77
N GLY A 21 7.12 -10.73 29.59
CA GLY A 21 7.66 -11.88 30.31
C GLY A 21 8.58 -12.70 29.42
N PHE A 22 9.77 -13.05 29.91
CA PHE A 22 10.71 -13.92 29.23
C PHE A 22 10.61 -15.33 29.79
N MET A 23 9.95 -16.20 29.08
CA MET A 23 9.77 -17.61 29.49
C MET A 23 9.43 -18.48 28.29
N THR A 24 9.60 -19.78 28.43
CA THR A 24 9.07 -20.75 27.46
C THR A 24 7.58 -20.98 27.74
N TRP A 25 6.76 -21.00 26.67
CA TRP A 25 5.32 -21.21 26.79
C TRP A 25 4.86 -22.30 25.82
N GLU A 26 4.84 -23.56 26.28
CA GLU A 26 4.33 -24.73 25.55
C GLU A 26 4.85 -24.85 24.10
N GLY A 27 6.03 -24.31 23.83
CA GLY A 27 6.64 -24.29 22.48
C GLY A 27 6.08 -23.25 21.50
N TYR A 28 5.04 -22.51 21.87
CA TYR A 28 4.44 -21.49 20.99
C TYR A 28 5.32 -20.28 20.75
N ASN A 29 6.32 -20.06 21.56
CA ASN A 29 7.33 -19.00 21.41
C ASN A 29 8.71 -19.54 21.07
N TYR A 30 8.78 -20.68 20.35
CA TYR A 30 10.02 -21.26 19.88
C TYR A 30 10.69 -20.38 18.80
N GLU A 31 12.02 -20.25 18.87
CA GLU A 31 12.84 -19.38 18.02
C GLU A 31 12.39 -17.90 18.10
N ASP A 32 11.98 -17.31 16.98
CA ASP A 32 11.59 -15.90 16.87
C ASP A 32 10.09 -15.66 17.08
N ALA A 33 9.34 -16.70 17.51
CA ALA A 33 7.93 -16.59 17.77
C ALA A 33 7.65 -15.86 19.08
N ILE A 34 6.63 -15.00 19.07
CA ILE A 34 6.20 -14.18 20.22
C ILE A 34 4.73 -14.43 20.48
N ILE A 35 4.37 -14.65 21.74
CA ILE A 35 2.97 -14.73 22.17
C ILE A 35 2.51 -13.35 22.59
N LEU A 36 1.40 -12.91 22.04
CA LEU A 36 0.78 -11.63 22.37
C LEU A 36 -0.57 -11.86 23.06
N ASN A 37 -0.92 -10.97 23.97
CA ASN A 37 -2.26 -10.93 24.53
C ASN A 37 -3.25 -10.43 23.46
N GLU A 38 -4.35 -11.14 23.28
CA GLU A 38 -5.40 -10.79 22.30
C GLU A 38 -5.94 -9.37 22.48
N ARG A 39 -5.93 -8.86 23.71
CA ARG A 39 -6.34 -7.49 24.04
C ARG A 39 -5.53 -6.43 23.26
N LEU A 40 -4.25 -6.68 22.99
CA LEU A 40 -3.42 -5.77 22.20
C LEU A 40 -3.94 -5.59 20.76
N LEU A 41 -4.56 -6.64 20.23
CA LEU A 41 -5.20 -6.62 18.93
C LEU A 41 -6.59 -5.99 18.98
N MET A 42 -7.40 -6.39 19.96
CA MET A 42 -8.77 -5.89 20.10
C MET A 42 -8.84 -4.39 20.41
N ASP A 43 -7.92 -3.88 21.22
CA ASP A 43 -7.86 -2.47 21.61
C ASP A 43 -6.97 -1.62 20.66
N ASP A 44 -6.51 -2.18 19.55
CA ASP A 44 -5.63 -1.51 18.57
C ASP A 44 -4.38 -0.86 19.20
N VAL A 45 -3.85 -1.44 20.28
CA VAL A 45 -2.78 -0.83 21.09
C VAL A 45 -1.49 -0.60 20.29
N LEU A 46 -1.17 -1.50 19.34
CA LEU A 46 0.01 -1.45 18.48
C LEU A 46 -0.32 -1.11 17.02
N THR A 47 -1.56 -0.74 16.76
CA THR A 47 -2.01 -0.39 15.41
C THR A 47 -1.51 1.01 15.04
N SER A 48 -0.90 1.12 13.87
CA SER A 48 -0.44 2.39 13.32
C SER A 48 -1.05 2.64 11.94
N LEU A 49 -1.39 3.90 11.67
CA LEU A 49 -1.83 4.37 10.36
C LEU A 49 -0.63 4.96 9.63
N HIS A 50 -0.38 4.46 8.43
CA HIS A 50 0.63 4.99 7.54
C HIS A 50 -0.06 5.61 6.33
N ILE A 51 0.23 6.89 6.08
CA ILE A 51 -0.29 7.63 4.93
C ILE A 51 0.85 7.75 3.94
N GLU A 52 0.64 7.22 2.73
CA GLU A 52 1.58 7.36 1.62
C GLU A 52 0.91 8.18 0.52
N GLU A 53 1.66 9.11 -0.06
CA GLU A 53 1.22 9.95 -1.16
C GLU A 53 1.89 9.52 -2.45
N TYR A 54 1.10 9.36 -3.50
CA TYR A 54 1.56 8.99 -4.83
C TYR A 54 1.12 10.06 -5.80
N GLU A 55 2.05 10.52 -6.64
CA GLU A 55 1.80 11.53 -7.65
C GLU A 55 2.01 10.93 -9.04
N ALA A 56 1.04 11.12 -9.93
CA ALA A 56 1.11 10.74 -11.33
C ALA A 56 0.90 11.96 -12.21
N GLU A 57 1.78 12.15 -13.19
CA GLU A 57 1.74 13.27 -14.12
C GLU A 57 1.68 12.75 -15.56
N ALA A 58 0.77 13.29 -16.36
CA ALA A 58 0.73 13.04 -17.78
C ALA A 58 1.59 14.10 -18.51
N ARG A 59 2.55 13.63 -19.31
CA ARG A 59 3.52 14.47 -20.01
C ARG A 59 3.38 14.35 -21.52
N ASP A 60 3.78 15.40 -22.23
CA ASP A 60 3.91 15.35 -23.67
C ASP A 60 5.16 14.56 -24.06
N THR A 61 4.97 13.52 -24.88
CA THR A 61 6.05 12.73 -25.44
C THR A 61 6.22 13.01 -26.94
N LYS A 62 7.36 12.60 -27.50
CA LYS A 62 7.63 12.74 -28.96
C LYS A 62 6.64 11.96 -29.83
N LEU A 63 5.97 10.95 -29.27
CA LEU A 63 5.00 10.11 -29.94
C LEU A 63 3.55 10.55 -29.73
N GLY A 64 3.33 11.54 -28.87
CA GLY A 64 2.02 12.08 -28.50
C GLY A 64 1.91 12.35 -27.01
N PRO A 65 0.85 13.00 -26.58
CA PRO A 65 0.60 13.26 -25.15
C PRO A 65 0.25 11.95 -24.42
N GLU A 66 0.74 11.83 -23.20
CA GLU A 66 0.23 10.82 -22.27
C GLU A 66 -1.16 11.25 -21.78
N GLU A 67 -2.00 10.29 -21.46
CA GLU A 67 -3.36 10.56 -21.03
C GLU A 67 -3.67 9.75 -19.76
N ILE A 68 -4.35 10.40 -18.81
CA ILE A 68 -4.92 9.71 -17.65
C ILE A 68 -6.37 9.38 -17.99
N THR A 69 -6.69 8.09 -18.05
CA THR A 69 -7.99 7.60 -18.47
C THR A 69 -8.30 6.24 -17.86
N ARG A 70 -9.58 5.95 -17.70
CA ARG A 70 -10.06 4.61 -17.31
C ARG A 70 -9.93 3.60 -18.47
N ASP A 71 -9.92 4.05 -19.72
CA ASP A 71 -9.88 3.20 -20.90
C ASP A 71 -8.44 2.71 -21.15
N ILE A 72 -8.04 1.67 -20.44
CA ILE A 72 -6.71 1.06 -20.54
C ILE A 72 -6.81 -0.20 -21.38
N PRO A 73 -6.08 -0.30 -22.49
CA PRO A 73 -6.07 -1.49 -23.33
C PRO A 73 -5.44 -2.69 -22.60
N ASN A 74 -5.97 -3.89 -22.87
CA ASN A 74 -5.46 -5.17 -22.35
C ASN A 74 -5.58 -5.37 -20.82
N VAL A 75 -6.45 -4.63 -20.15
CA VAL A 75 -6.77 -4.78 -18.74
C VAL A 75 -8.22 -5.21 -18.58
N GLY A 76 -8.48 -6.19 -17.71
CA GLY A 76 -9.84 -6.66 -17.43
C GLY A 76 -10.66 -5.64 -16.63
N GLU A 77 -11.97 -5.63 -16.81
CA GLU A 77 -12.86 -4.72 -16.10
C GLU A 77 -12.81 -4.86 -14.58
N ASP A 78 -12.48 -6.04 -14.09
CA ASP A 78 -12.32 -6.29 -12.65
C ASP A 78 -11.21 -5.45 -12.02
N ALA A 79 -10.13 -5.21 -12.76
CA ALA A 79 -9.02 -4.36 -12.32
C ALA A 79 -9.34 -2.87 -12.40
N LEU A 80 -10.33 -2.49 -13.22
CA LEU A 80 -10.76 -1.11 -13.44
C LEU A 80 -12.00 -0.72 -12.62
N LYS A 81 -12.59 -1.66 -11.87
CA LYS A 81 -13.85 -1.46 -11.14
C LYS A 81 -13.82 -0.30 -10.16
N ASP A 82 -12.68 -0.05 -9.53
CA ASP A 82 -12.49 0.97 -8.51
C ASP A 82 -11.98 2.31 -9.06
N LEU A 83 -11.75 2.41 -10.38
CA LEU A 83 -11.43 3.67 -11.04
C LEU A 83 -12.69 4.45 -11.39
N ASP A 84 -12.62 5.77 -11.24
CA ASP A 84 -13.66 6.70 -11.69
C ASP A 84 -13.58 6.93 -13.22
N GLU A 85 -14.43 7.83 -13.73
CA GLU A 85 -14.48 8.17 -15.15
C GLU A 85 -13.21 8.86 -15.65
N GLU A 86 -12.47 9.50 -14.76
CA GLU A 86 -11.20 10.17 -15.04
C GLU A 86 -10.00 9.23 -14.98
N GLY A 87 -10.20 7.96 -14.59
CA GLY A 87 -9.14 6.97 -14.46
C GLY A 87 -8.38 7.04 -13.13
N ILE A 88 -8.96 7.68 -12.12
CA ILE A 88 -8.39 7.80 -10.78
C ILE A 88 -9.18 6.90 -9.83
N ILE A 89 -8.52 6.27 -8.88
CA ILE A 89 -9.19 5.42 -7.91
C ILE A 89 -10.15 6.22 -7.03
N ARG A 90 -11.36 5.68 -6.81
CA ARG A 90 -12.38 6.32 -5.98
C ARG A 90 -11.99 6.33 -4.50
N ILE A 91 -12.42 7.36 -3.79
CA ILE A 91 -12.22 7.46 -2.33
C ILE A 91 -12.99 6.34 -1.62
N GLY A 92 -12.31 5.68 -0.67
CA GLY A 92 -12.87 4.57 0.10
C GLY A 92 -12.73 3.19 -0.55
N ALA A 93 -12.06 3.08 -1.69
CA ALA A 93 -11.74 1.80 -2.29
C ALA A 93 -10.71 1.03 -1.44
N GLU A 94 -10.93 -0.27 -1.31
CA GLU A 94 -9.94 -1.17 -0.72
C GLU A 94 -8.89 -1.53 -1.76
N VAL A 95 -7.62 -1.28 -1.45
CA VAL A 95 -6.50 -1.41 -2.39
C VAL A 95 -5.59 -2.57 -1.97
N ASN A 96 -5.35 -3.47 -2.90
CA ASN A 96 -4.43 -4.58 -2.74
C ASN A 96 -3.15 -4.36 -3.54
N SER A 97 -2.16 -5.20 -3.29
CA SER A 97 -0.94 -5.21 -4.10
C SER A 97 -1.26 -5.60 -5.55
N SER A 98 -0.88 -4.78 -6.47
CA SER A 98 -1.11 -4.87 -7.93
C SER A 98 -2.42 -4.24 -8.43
N ASP A 99 -3.20 -3.58 -7.59
CA ASP A 99 -4.36 -2.81 -8.04
C ASP A 99 -3.91 -1.50 -8.69
N ILE A 100 -4.65 -1.07 -9.71
CA ILE A 100 -4.37 0.15 -10.44
C ILE A 100 -4.95 1.34 -9.66
N LEU A 101 -4.10 2.30 -9.33
CA LEU A 101 -4.50 3.52 -8.65
C LEU A 101 -4.85 4.65 -9.62
N VAL A 102 -4.11 4.73 -10.72
CA VAL A 102 -4.30 5.73 -11.78
C VAL A 102 -4.10 5.05 -13.13
N GLY A 103 -5.06 5.20 -14.01
CA GLY A 103 -4.98 4.71 -15.37
C GLY A 103 -4.22 5.69 -16.26
N LYS A 104 -2.95 5.41 -16.56
CA LYS A 104 -2.12 6.23 -17.45
C LYS A 104 -1.81 5.48 -18.73
N VAL A 105 -2.06 6.09 -19.87
CA VAL A 105 -1.77 5.55 -21.18
C VAL A 105 -0.71 6.39 -21.86
N THR A 106 0.36 5.73 -22.33
CA THR A 106 1.45 6.38 -23.07
C THR A 106 1.41 5.90 -24.52
N PRO A 107 1.32 6.78 -25.54
CA PRO A 107 1.37 6.38 -26.93
C PRO A 107 2.75 5.80 -27.27
N LYS A 108 2.78 4.56 -27.74
CA LYS A 108 3.98 3.92 -28.32
C LYS A 108 3.86 3.97 -29.83
N GLY A 109 4.98 4.19 -30.55
CA GLY A 109 5.00 4.17 -31.99
C GLY A 109 4.51 2.84 -32.56
N GLU A 110 4.14 2.78 -33.83
CA GLU A 110 3.34 1.80 -34.59
C GLU A 110 3.50 0.28 -34.30
N THR A 111 4.28 -0.12 -33.33
CA THR A 111 4.43 -1.51 -32.87
C THR A 111 4.17 -1.59 -31.39
N GLU A 112 2.96 -2.03 -31.00
CA GLU A 112 2.50 -2.40 -29.67
C GLU A 112 2.13 -1.24 -28.73
N LEU A 113 0.82 -1.02 -28.58
CA LEU A 113 0.19 -0.38 -27.43
C LEU A 113 0.41 -1.29 -26.21
N THR A 114 1.47 -1.06 -25.48
CA THR A 114 1.61 -1.63 -24.15
C THR A 114 1.15 -0.56 -23.15
N ALA A 115 0.11 -0.87 -22.37
CA ALA A 115 -0.16 -0.12 -21.17
C ALA A 115 1.04 -0.32 -20.24
N GLU A 116 1.81 0.72 -20.01
CA GLU A 116 2.72 0.73 -18.88
C GLU A 116 1.82 1.01 -17.67
N GLU A 117 1.43 -0.07 -17.00
CA GLU A 117 1.03 0.02 -15.63
C GLU A 117 2.21 0.65 -14.90
N ASP A 118 2.07 1.90 -14.43
CA ASP A 118 2.89 2.39 -13.36
C ASP A 118 2.53 1.54 -12.13
N ILE A 119 3.04 0.32 -12.14
CA ILE A 119 3.06 -0.54 -10.98
C ILE A 119 3.99 0.15 -10.01
N LEU A 120 3.41 0.77 -9.02
CA LEU A 120 4.13 1.26 -7.86
C LEU A 120 5.23 0.27 -7.46
N PRO A 121 6.46 0.73 -7.24
CA PRO A 121 7.57 -0.16 -6.96
C PRO A 121 7.17 -1.09 -5.83
N ARG A 122 7.19 -2.38 -6.12
CA ARG A 122 6.96 -3.47 -5.18
C ARG A 122 7.86 -3.27 -3.96
N LYS A 123 7.41 -2.50 -2.99
CA LYS A 123 7.94 -2.64 -1.64
C LYS A 123 7.51 -4.03 -1.17
N ARG A 124 8.42 -4.98 -1.25
CA ARG A 124 8.27 -6.31 -0.66
C ARG A 124 7.93 -6.12 0.82
N ARG A 125 6.66 -6.04 1.11
CA ARG A 125 6.18 -6.25 2.47
C ARG A 125 6.42 -7.75 2.74
N ARG A 126 7.48 -8.06 3.47
CA ARG A 126 7.65 -9.36 4.08
C ARG A 126 6.57 -9.49 5.16
N THR A 127 5.38 -9.86 4.77
CA THR A 127 4.46 -10.49 5.70
C THR A 127 4.93 -11.93 5.85
N SER A 128 5.66 -12.20 6.90
CA SER A 128 5.81 -13.56 7.39
C SER A 128 4.47 -13.96 8.02
N ALA A 129 3.49 -14.29 7.20
CA ALA A 129 2.36 -15.08 7.66
C ALA A 129 2.84 -16.52 7.69
N GLY A 130 3.17 -17.00 8.87
CA GLY A 130 3.38 -18.40 9.12
C GLY A 130 2.10 -19.15 8.76
N SER A 131 2.17 -20.01 7.75
CA SER A 131 1.17 -21.01 7.48
C SER A 131 1.39 -22.19 8.40
N LYS A 132 0.36 -22.62 9.02
CA LYS A 132 -0.11 -23.89 9.56
C LYS A 132 -0.54 -23.79 11.01
#